data_9aa0aba7ff15fbb3e04ae1d5d477dba7
#
_entry.id   9aa0aba7ff15fbb3e04ae1d5d477dba7
#
_cell.length_a   1.000
_cell.length_b   1.000
_cell.length_c   1.000
_cell.angle_alpha   90.00
_cell.angle_beta   90.00
_cell.angle_gamma   90.00
#
_symmetry.space_group_name_H-M   'P 1'
#
loop_
_entity.id
_entity.type
_entity.pdbx_description
1 polymer ?
#
loop_
_entity_poly.entity_id
_entity_poly.type
_entity_poly.pdbx_seq_one_letter_code
_entity_poly.pdbx_strand_id
1 'polypeptide(L)'
;LERVGYFDESFIRAQDWEMNYRIRKTGGKIWFNPDLVVSYRPRKNILQLAKQYFEYGQWRKQVTKTYPETVSMRYLAPPVTVSGLIAGFVMVLFSKILEIGWLQIGWIAPIVYLTVIFLAFLTIGSKIGLLSRMYLLLVLPTMHLSWGVGFLKGSKRL
;
A
#
# COMPACT_ATOMS: atom_id res chain seq x y z
N LEU A 1 12.06 10.53 -25.75
CA LEU A 1 11.16 9.37 -25.74
C LEU A 1 11.65 8.27 -26.68
N GLU A 2 12.13 8.60 -27.88
CA GLU A 2 12.63 7.63 -28.86
C GLU A 2 13.71 6.67 -28.30
N ARG A 3 14.58 7.16 -27.41
CA ARG A 3 15.65 6.37 -26.76
C ARG A 3 15.16 5.37 -25.74
N VAL A 4 14.02 5.63 -25.10
CA VAL A 4 13.51 4.86 -23.94
C VAL A 4 12.27 4.05 -24.33
N GLY A 5 11.69 4.35 -25.49
CA GLY A 5 10.38 3.85 -25.91
C GLY A 5 9.23 4.65 -25.30
N TYR A 6 8.03 4.39 -25.78
CA TYR A 6 6.79 4.99 -25.28
C TYR A 6 6.28 4.25 -24.04
N PHE A 7 5.06 4.56 -23.60
CA PHE A 7 4.39 3.82 -22.53
C PHE A 7 4.25 2.33 -22.89
N ASP A 8 4.54 1.47 -21.92
CA ASP A 8 4.28 0.05 -22.05
C ASP A 8 2.77 -0.20 -21.84
N GLU A 9 2.08 -0.57 -22.91
CA GLU A 9 0.64 -0.79 -22.93
C GLU A 9 0.18 -1.97 -22.06
N SER A 10 1.09 -2.88 -21.69
CA SER A 10 0.81 -3.96 -20.76
C SER A 10 0.54 -3.45 -19.33
N PHE A 11 1.09 -2.28 -18.99
CA PHE A 11 0.85 -1.60 -17.72
C PHE A 11 -0.41 -0.74 -17.80
N ILE A 12 -1.56 -1.26 -17.42
CA ILE A 12 -2.82 -0.48 -17.34
C ILE A 12 -2.76 0.58 -16.21
N ARG A 13 -1.93 0.36 -15.18
CA ARG A 13 -1.63 1.32 -14.10
C ARG A 13 -0.14 1.32 -13.81
N ALA A 14 0.33 2.37 -13.15
CA ALA A 14 1.74 2.63 -12.88
C ALA A 14 2.61 2.84 -14.15
N GLN A 15 1.99 3.20 -15.27
CA GLN A 15 2.65 3.50 -16.55
C GLN A 15 3.63 4.66 -16.41
N ASP A 16 3.21 5.70 -15.71
CA ASP A 16 4.02 6.88 -15.38
C ASP A 16 5.26 6.50 -14.56
N TRP A 17 5.07 5.66 -13.56
CA TRP A 17 6.16 5.19 -12.72
C TRP A 17 7.14 4.30 -13.53
N GLU A 18 6.62 3.37 -14.32
CA GLU A 18 7.39 2.45 -15.15
C GLU A 18 8.24 3.23 -16.17
N MET A 19 7.64 4.14 -16.90
CA MET A 19 8.32 4.99 -17.86
C MET A 19 9.39 5.86 -17.21
N ASN A 20 9.08 6.49 -16.07
CA ASN A 20 10.04 7.29 -15.30
C ASN A 20 11.20 6.43 -14.78
N TYR A 21 10.96 5.17 -14.46
CA TYR A 21 12.01 4.23 -14.10
C TYR A 21 12.95 3.97 -15.29
N ARG A 22 12.43 3.65 -16.48
CA ARG A 22 13.25 3.44 -17.71
C ARG A 22 14.05 4.67 -18.08
N ILE A 23 13.46 5.86 -18.02
CA ILE A 23 14.17 7.12 -18.27
C ILE A 23 15.38 7.26 -17.34
N ARG A 24 15.20 7.04 -16.04
CA ARG A 24 16.31 7.14 -15.07
C ARG A 24 17.36 6.04 -15.26
N LYS A 25 16.94 4.83 -15.56
CA LYS A 25 17.85 3.69 -15.80
C LYS A 25 18.78 3.92 -16.99
N THR A 26 18.33 4.68 -18.00
CA THR A 26 19.14 5.08 -19.17
C THR A 26 19.93 6.37 -18.97
N GLY A 27 20.04 6.86 -17.74
CA GLY A 27 20.76 8.11 -17.41
C GLY A 27 19.99 9.39 -17.71
N GLY A 28 18.70 9.29 -18.08
CA GLY A 28 17.83 10.44 -18.30
C GLY A 28 17.43 11.12 -16.97
N LYS A 29 17.08 12.40 -17.07
CA LYS A 29 16.61 13.20 -15.94
C LYS A 29 15.11 13.50 -16.10
N ILE A 30 14.41 13.53 -14.98
CA ILE A 30 13.00 13.93 -14.91
C ILE A 30 12.96 15.30 -14.25
N TRP A 31 12.42 16.27 -14.98
CA TRP A 31 12.27 17.62 -14.47
C TRP A 31 10.91 17.74 -13.74
N PHE A 32 10.94 18.27 -12.54
CA PHE A 32 9.74 18.64 -11.79
C PHE A 32 9.54 20.16 -11.91
N ASN A 33 8.39 20.57 -12.48
CA ASN A 33 8.01 21.99 -12.51
C ASN A 33 7.03 22.28 -11.35
N PRO A 34 7.44 23.07 -10.33
CA PRO A 34 6.58 23.39 -9.19
C PRO A 34 5.43 24.32 -9.55
N ASP A 35 5.51 25.06 -10.67
CA ASP A 35 4.46 25.98 -11.12
C ASP A 35 3.29 25.25 -11.82
N LEU A 36 3.48 23.98 -12.15
CA LEU A 36 2.44 23.16 -12.77
C LEU A 36 1.42 22.72 -11.72
N VAL A 37 0.30 23.40 -11.65
CA VAL A 37 -0.80 23.10 -10.73
C VAL A 37 -1.85 22.25 -11.41
N VAL A 38 -2.16 21.09 -10.82
CA VAL A 38 -3.21 20.17 -11.30
C VAL A 38 -4.26 19.97 -10.23
N SER A 39 -5.54 20.13 -10.59
CA SER A 39 -6.66 19.85 -9.70
C SER A 39 -6.91 18.34 -9.62
N TYR A 40 -6.83 17.78 -8.42
CA TYR A 40 -7.12 16.37 -8.15
C TYR A 40 -8.41 16.21 -7.36
N ARG A 41 -9.32 15.37 -7.85
CA ARG A 41 -10.54 15.00 -7.12
C ARG A 41 -10.34 13.67 -6.40
N PRO A 42 -10.32 13.65 -5.06
CA PRO A 42 -10.19 12.41 -4.30
C PRO A 42 -11.41 11.51 -4.47
N ARG A 43 -11.32 10.26 -4.05
CA ARG A 43 -12.44 9.30 -4.11
C ARG A 43 -13.57 9.75 -3.18
N LYS A 44 -14.83 9.58 -3.65
CA LYS A 44 -16.02 10.08 -2.94
C LYS A 44 -16.37 9.29 -1.68
N ASN A 45 -15.95 8.02 -1.60
CA ASN A 45 -16.29 7.14 -0.49
C ASN A 45 -15.19 6.10 -0.23
N ILE A 46 -15.30 5.45 0.93
CA ILE A 46 -14.31 4.50 1.43
C ILE A 46 -14.15 3.25 0.54
N LEU A 47 -15.23 2.79 -0.09
CA LEU A 47 -15.17 1.62 -0.98
C LEU A 47 -14.39 1.91 -2.26
N GLN A 48 -14.59 3.09 -2.84
CA GLN A 48 -13.81 3.52 -4.00
C GLN A 48 -12.34 3.71 -3.64
N LEU A 49 -12.06 4.21 -2.43
CA LEU A 49 -10.69 4.33 -1.90
C LEU A 49 -10.05 2.95 -1.74
N ALA A 50 -10.75 2.00 -1.11
CA ALA A 50 -10.30 0.62 -0.94
C ALA A 50 -9.98 -0.04 -2.28
N LYS A 51 -10.89 0.08 -3.27
CA LYS A 51 -10.68 -0.44 -4.62
C LYS A 51 -9.43 0.18 -5.26
N GLN A 52 -9.25 1.49 -5.17
CA GLN A 52 -8.09 2.18 -5.73
C GLN A 52 -6.78 1.65 -5.14
N TYR A 53 -6.70 1.55 -3.80
CA TYR A 53 -5.49 1.08 -3.13
C TYR A 53 -5.24 -0.41 -3.35
N PHE A 54 -6.28 -1.22 -3.44
CA PHE A 54 -6.17 -2.63 -3.83
C PHE A 54 -5.54 -2.76 -5.23
N GLU A 55 -6.03 -2.01 -6.22
CA GLU A 55 -5.46 -2.00 -7.57
C GLU A 55 -4.01 -1.49 -7.58
N TYR A 56 -3.69 -0.46 -6.77
CA TYR A 56 -2.31 0.01 -6.61
C TYR A 56 -1.37 -1.08 -6.07
N GLY A 57 -1.83 -1.86 -5.08
CA GLY A 57 -1.08 -3.00 -4.57
C GLY A 57 -0.82 -4.06 -5.65
N GLN A 58 -1.85 -4.42 -6.42
CA GLN A 58 -1.74 -5.39 -7.50
C GLN A 58 -0.68 -4.97 -8.54
N TRP A 59 -0.74 -3.73 -8.99
CA TRP A 59 0.19 -3.21 -9.99
C TRP A 59 1.59 -2.99 -9.42
N ARG A 60 1.71 -2.65 -8.12
CA ARG A 60 3.02 -2.60 -7.48
C ARG A 60 3.70 -3.97 -7.46
N LYS A 61 2.97 -5.05 -7.18
CA LYS A 61 3.50 -6.42 -7.30
C LYS A 61 3.99 -6.70 -8.72
N GLN A 62 3.25 -6.25 -9.73
CA GLN A 62 3.66 -6.43 -11.13
C GLN A 62 4.95 -5.68 -11.44
N VAL A 63 5.05 -4.40 -11.01
CA VAL A 63 6.27 -3.61 -11.16
C VAL A 63 7.47 -4.30 -10.49
N THR A 64 7.31 -4.83 -9.26
CA THR A 64 8.41 -5.51 -8.57
C THR A 64 8.78 -6.87 -9.17
N LYS A 65 7.88 -7.50 -9.91
CA LYS A 65 8.20 -8.69 -10.71
C LYS A 65 9.01 -8.35 -11.95
N THR A 66 8.61 -7.29 -12.67
CA THR A 66 9.29 -6.85 -13.90
C THR A 66 10.64 -6.21 -13.60
N TYR A 67 10.73 -5.48 -12.48
CA TYR A 67 11.92 -4.74 -12.05
C TYR A 67 12.24 -5.04 -10.57
N PRO A 68 12.84 -6.22 -10.27
CA PRO A 68 13.11 -6.66 -8.88
C PRO A 68 13.96 -5.68 -8.08
N GLU A 69 14.86 -4.95 -8.74
CA GLU A 69 15.72 -3.92 -8.14
C GLU A 69 14.96 -2.74 -7.55
N THR A 70 13.67 -2.60 -7.86
CA THR A 70 12.81 -1.52 -7.35
C THR A 70 12.09 -1.87 -6.06
N VAL A 71 12.29 -3.09 -5.55
CA VAL A 71 11.74 -3.51 -4.26
C VAL A 71 12.32 -2.65 -3.15
N SER A 72 11.45 -2.17 -2.26
CA SER A 72 11.86 -1.44 -1.07
C SER A 72 10.99 -1.83 0.13
N MET A 73 11.53 -1.69 1.34
CA MET A 73 10.84 -2.04 2.58
C MET A 73 9.47 -1.36 2.71
N ARG A 74 9.34 -0.11 2.26
CA ARG A 74 8.06 0.62 2.29
C ARG A 74 6.97 -0.04 1.43
N TYR A 75 7.34 -0.75 0.36
CA TYR A 75 6.39 -1.48 -0.49
C TYR A 75 6.06 -2.86 0.06
N LEU A 76 6.93 -3.41 0.89
CA LEU A 76 6.70 -4.70 1.54
C LEU A 76 5.93 -4.55 2.87
N ALA A 77 5.98 -3.38 3.51
CA ALA A 77 5.31 -3.15 4.79
C ALA A 77 3.80 -3.51 4.77
N PRO A 78 2.97 -3.04 3.81
CA PRO A 78 1.55 -3.40 3.81
C PRO A 78 1.27 -4.91 3.62
N PRO A 79 1.87 -5.62 2.64
CA PRO A 79 1.62 -7.05 2.52
C PRO A 79 2.17 -7.87 3.69
N VAL A 80 3.30 -7.48 4.30
CA VAL A 80 3.83 -8.10 5.52
C VAL A 80 2.85 -7.89 6.69
N THR A 81 2.31 -6.67 6.85
CA THR A 81 1.31 -6.38 7.88
C THR A 81 0.06 -7.25 7.70
N VAL A 82 -0.49 -7.33 6.47
CA VAL A 82 -1.67 -8.16 6.20
C VAL A 82 -1.37 -9.64 6.49
N SER A 83 -0.23 -10.15 6.05
CA SER A 83 0.18 -11.53 6.35
C SER A 83 0.36 -11.78 7.85
N GLY A 84 0.96 -10.83 8.56
CA GLY A 84 1.13 -10.90 10.02
C GLY A 84 -0.20 -10.88 10.78
N LEU A 85 -1.16 -10.05 10.35
CA LEU A 85 -2.50 -10.01 10.93
C LEU A 85 -3.26 -11.32 10.71
N ILE A 86 -3.18 -11.89 9.50
CA ILE A 86 -3.80 -13.19 9.18
C ILE A 86 -3.15 -14.30 10.01
N ALA A 87 -1.82 -14.36 10.04
CA ALA A 87 -1.09 -15.35 10.82
C ALA A 87 -1.40 -15.24 12.32
N GLY A 88 -1.42 -14.01 12.86
CA GLY A 88 -1.77 -13.76 14.26
C GLY A 88 -3.18 -14.22 14.59
N PHE A 89 -4.15 -13.92 13.71
CA PHE A 89 -5.52 -14.39 13.88
C PHE A 89 -5.61 -15.92 13.88
N VAL A 90 -4.94 -16.57 12.94
CA VAL A 90 -4.87 -18.05 12.85
C VAL A 90 -4.25 -18.63 14.11
N MET A 91 -3.13 -18.07 14.59
CA MET A 91 -2.49 -18.52 15.84
C MET A 91 -3.42 -18.44 17.04
N VAL A 92 -4.11 -17.32 17.23
CA VAL A 92 -5.08 -17.14 18.33
C VAL A 92 -6.25 -18.12 18.23
N LEU A 93 -6.75 -18.38 17.01
CA LEU A 93 -7.81 -19.35 16.77
C LEU A 93 -7.34 -20.77 17.17
N PHE A 94 -6.16 -21.18 16.71
CA PHE A 94 -5.60 -22.50 17.08
C PHE A 94 -5.24 -22.61 18.55
N SER A 95 -4.82 -21.51 19.19
CA SER A 95 -4.62 -21.47 20.65
C SER A 95 -5.83 -21.96 21.43
N LYS A 96 -7.02 -21.52 20.99
CA LYS A 96 -8.28 -21.91 21.64
C LYS A 96 -8.72 -23.34 21.31
N ILE A 97 -8.49 -23.78 20.06
CA ILE A 97 -8.91 -25.12 19.59
C ILE A 97 -8.01 -26.21 20.17
N LEU A 98 -6.70 -25.96 20.24
CA LEU A 98 -5.71 -26.95 20.66
C LEU A 98 -5.26 -26.79 22.11
N GLU A 99 -5.82 -25.77 22.81
CA GLU A 99 -5.46 -25.40 24.20
C GLU A 99 -3.96 -25.07 24.40
N ILE A 100 -3.30 -24.58 23.31
CA ILE A 100 -1.89 -24.26 23.31
C ILE A 100 -1.70 -22.78 23.67
N GLY A 101 -1.42 -22.49 24.93
CA GLY A 101 -1.39 -21.12 25.49
C GLY A 101 -0.39 -20.17 24.81
N TRP A 102 0.79 -20.62 24.40
CA TRP A 102 1.80 -19.74 23.78
C TRP A 102 1.36 -19.17 22.42
N LEU A 103 0.41 -19.79 21.71
CA LEU A 103 -0.15 -19.25 20.46
C LEU A 103 -0.89 -17.93 20.66
N GLN A 104 -1.20 -17.54 21.91
CA GLN A 104 -1.75 -16.20 22.22
C GLN A 104 -0.80 -15.05 21.81
N ILE A 105 0.49 -15.33 21.55
CA ILE A 105 1.43 -14.38 20.97
C ILE A 105 0.90 -13.78 19.64
N GLY A 106 -0.02 -14.46 18.96
CA GLY A 106 -0.70 -13.96 17.77
C GLY A 106 -1.39 -12.60 17.96
N TRP A 107 -1.72 -12.20 19.19
CA TRP A 107 -2.27 -10.88 19.50
C TRP A 107 -1.28 -9.73 19.28
N ILE A 108 0.02 -10.00 19.24
CA ILE A 108 1.04 -8.97 19.06
C ILE A 108 0.82 -8.21 17.73
N ALA A 109 0.52 -8.92 16.63
CA ALA A 109 0.38 -8.29 15.33
C ALA A 109 -0.78 -7.26 15.29
N PRO A 110 -2.02 -7.57 15.69
CA PRO A 110 -3.09 -6.57 15.71
C PRO A 110 -2.84 -5.47 16.75
N ILE A 111 -2.25 -5.76 17.92
CA ILE A 111 -1.94 -4.75 18.94
C ILE A 111 -0.92 -3.75 18.37
N VAL A 112 0.18 -4.19 17.82
CA VAL A 112 1.20 -3.32 17.20
C VAL A 112 0.59 -2.50 16.08
N TYR A 113 -0.20 -3.11 15.20
CA TYR A 113 -0.85 -2.40 14.10
C TYR A 113 -1.79 -1.30 14.60
N LEU A 114 -2.67 -1.60 15.55
CA LEU A 114 -3.60 -0.62 16.12
C LEU A 114 -2.86 0.49 16.86
N THR A 115 -1.76 0.16 17.56
CA THR A 115 -0.90 1.17 18.21
C THR A 115 -0.30 2.13 17.18
N VAL A 116 0.22 1.63 16.06
CA VAL A 116 0.76 2.49 14.99
C VAL A 116 -0.33 3.39 14.40
N ILE A 117 -1.52 2.87 14.14
CA ILE A 117 -2.66 3.69 13.65
C ILE A 117 -3.04 4.76 14.67
N PHE A 118 -3.07 4.41 15.95
CA PHE A 118 -3.39 5.35 17.03
C PHE A 118 -2.31 6.45 17.18
N LEU A 119 -1.04 6.09 17.09
CA LEU A 119 0.05 7.06 17.08
C LEU A 119 -0.02 8.00 15.87
N ALA A 120 -0.36 7.47 14.69
CA ALA A 120 -0.59 8.30 13.51
C ALA A 120 -1.79 9.24 13.69
N PHE A 121 -2.87 8.78 14.33
CA PHE A 121 -4.00 9.62 14.71
C PHE A 121 -3.57 10.75 15.66
N LEU A 122 -2.71 10.49 16.64
CA LEU A 122 -2.25 11.50 17.57
C LEU A 122 -1.32 12.53 16.90
N THR A 123 -0.39 12.08 16.07
CA THR A 123 0.68 12.94 15.51
C THR A 123 0.21 13.69 14.25
N ILE A 124 -0.29 12.99 13.26
CA ILE A 124 -0.74 13.57 11.99
C ILE A 124 -2.03 14.39 12.21
N GLY A 125 -2.93 13.82 13.00
CA GLY A 125 -4.23 14.43 13.28
C GLY A 125 -4.16 15.76 14.01
N SER A 126 -3.08 16.08 14.73
CA SER A 126 -2.95 17.33 15.47
C SER A 126 -3.02 18.59 14.59
N LYS A 127 -2.76 18.45 13.29
CA LYS A 127 -2.75 19.54 12.30
C LYS A 127 -4.09 19.75 11.59
N ILE A 128 -5.09 18.93 11.84
CA ILE A 128 -6.40 18.95 11.17
C ILE A 128 -7.54 18.95 12.19
N GLY A 129 -8.72 19.41 11.77
CA GLY A 129 -9.91 19.45 12.63
C GLY A 129 -10.32 18.06 13.16
N LEU A 130 -10.95 18.02 14.33
CA LEU A 130 -11.28 16.79 15.05
C LEU A 130 -12.05 15.78 14.19
N LEU A 131 -13.06 16.22 13.45
CA LEU A 131 -13.84 15.32 12.57
C LEU A 131 -12.96 14.68 11.50
N SER A 132 -12.14 15.46 10.80
CA SER A 132 -11.19 14.93 9.81
C SER A 132 -10.17 13.98 10.43
N ARG A 133 -9.75 14.27 11.66
CA ARG A 133 -8.86 13.42 12.45
C ARG A 133 -9.51 12.06 12.75
N MET A 134 -10.79 12.03 13.15
CA MET A 134 -11.51 10.76 13.36
C MET A 134 -11.57 9.90 12.11
N TYR A 135 -11.71 10.51 10.93
CA TYR A 135 -11.69 9.77 9.67
C TYR A 135 -10.34 9.10 9.39
N LEU A 136 -9.22 9.55 9.97
CA LEU A 136 -7.92 8.87 9.81
C LEU A 136 -7.95 7.43 10.33
N LEU A 137 -8.69 7.17 11.40
CA LEU A 137 -8.83 5.80 11.97
C LEU A 137 -9.50 4.82 11.00
N LEU A 138 -10.25 5.32 10.03
CA LEU A 138 -10.89 4.53 8.99
C LEU A 138 -10.09 4.54 7.67
N VAL A 139 -9.62 5.72 7.28
CA VAL A 139 -8.93 5.92 5.99
C VAL A 139 -7.57 5.22 5.97
N LEU A 140 -6.74 5.38 7.02
CA LEU A 140 -5.41 4.78 7.05
C LEU A 140 -5.44 3.24 6.99
N PRO A 141 -6.24 2.52 7.80
CA PRO A 141 -6.37 1.08 7.65
C PRO A 141 -6.92 0.67 6.28
N THR A 142 -7.92 1.39 5.76
CA THR A 142 -8.48 1.10 4.44
C THR A 142 -7.41 1.15 3.36
N MET A 143 -6.61 2.22 3.32
CA MET A 143 -5.53 2.38 2.34
C MET A 143 -4.47 1.28 2.50
N HIS A 144 -4.00 1.08 3.72
CA HIS A 144 -2.89 0.19 4.02
C HIS A 144 -3.26 -1.29 3.79
N LEU A 145 -4.39 -1.74 4.35
CA LEU A 145 -4.82 -3.13 4.22
C LEU A 145 -5.26 -3.48 2.80
N SER A 146 -6.03 -2.58 2.14
CA SER A 146 -6.43 -2.81 0.74
C SER A 146 -5.22 -2.93 -0.18
N TRP A 147 -4.22 -2.06 0.01
CA TRP A 147 -2.98 -2.12 -0.76
C TRP A 147 -2.22 -3.43 -0.50
N GLY A 148 -2.08 -3.84 0.76
CA GLY A 148 -1.42 -5.09 1.15
C GLY A 148 -2.10 -6.32 0.56
N VAL A 149 -3.44 -6.41 0.66
CA VAL A 149 -4.22 -7.50 0.05
C VAL A 149 -4.07 -7.49 -1.47
N GLY A 150 -4.12 -6.33 -2.11
CA GLY A 150 -3.91 -6.18 -3.54
C GLY A 150 -2.54 -6.69 -3.96
N PHE A 151 -1.49 -6.35 -3.22
CA PHE A 151 -0.13 -6.82 -3.48
C PHE A 151 -0.01 -8.35 -3.32
N LEU A 152 -0.57 -8.94 -2.27
CA LEU A 152 -0.55 -10.40 -2.07
C LEU A 152 -1.26 -11.12 -3.22
N LYS A 153 -2.43 -10.64 -3.63
CA LYS A 153 -3.18 -11.22 -4.75
C LYS A 153 -2.45 -11.06 -6.08
N GLY A 154 -1.93 -9.89 -6.36
CA GLY A 154 -1.32 -9.54 -7.64
C GLY A 154 -2.35 -9.34 -8.77
N SER A 155 -1.86 -8.90 -9.94
CA SER A 155 -2.67 -8.78 -11.16
C SER A 155 -2.75 -10.13 -11.87
N LYS A 156 -3.93 -10.47 -12.41
CA LYS A 156 -4.13 -11.62 -13.27
C LYS A 156 -3.93 -11.29 -14.76
N ARG A 157 -3.72 -9.99 -15.05
CA ARG A 157 -3.57 -9.50 -16.43
C ARG A 157 -2.09 -9.29 -16.71
N LEU A 158 -1.45 -10.37 -17.09
CA LEU A 158 -0.22 -10.45 -17.92
C LEU A 158 0.02 -11.91 -18.22
#